data_a9f9c35463673f974461c070af7616e7
#
_entry.id   a9f9c35463673f974461c070af7616e7
#
_cell.length_a   1.000
_cell.length_b   1.000
_cell.length_c   1.000
_cell.angle_alpha   90.00
_cell.angle_beta   90.00
_cell.angle_gamma   90.00
#
_symmetry.space_group_name_H-M   'P 1'
#
loop_
_entity.id
_entity.type
_entity.pdbx_description
1 polymer ?
#
loop_
_entity_poly.entity_id
_entity_poly.type
_entity_poly.pdbx_seq_one_letter_code
_entity_poly.pdbx_strand_id
1 'polypeptide(L)'
;MVLDPVLGKESDVTPSSLVIDGDSFAHRAYHGVPKSVRRLGDKGGGAIVGFANFLLRLYAQEKPRAVLVGWDTLDAPTYRHCALATYQGGRAFDAELMDQLDVLPQFVAACGLACAKAPGYEADDFLAAAVAQEERLGGTAVVASGDRDAFQLSSDRTTILQPVRAGEMARIGPTEVRERYGVDPKHVPDFIALRGDPSDKIPGLAGVGPKGAASLLRRYGSLEAALAQGSFAAQAEQLRLYRAIATMDASAPLPPLDDQTPTWGAAAALAREWELNQLANRLAAIDGRSQI
;
A
#
# COMPACT_ATOMS: atom_id res chain seq x y z
N MET A 1 -42.75 25.97 28.32
CA MET A 1 -42.29 24.63 27.89
C MET A 1 -41.12 24.90 26.89
N VAL A 2 -39.91 24.97 27.41
CA VAL A 2 -38.73 25.30 26.63
C VAL A 2 -38.19 23.98 26.09
N LEU A 3 -38.11 23.86 24.78
CA LEU A 3 -37.50 22.71 24.12
C LEU A 3 -35.96 22.87 24.18
N ASP A 4 -35.29 22.00 24.90
CA ASP A 4 -33.83 21.87 24.91
C ASP A 4 -33.37 21.46 23.47
N PRO A 5 -32.32 22.10 22.92
CA PRO A 5 -31.70 21.64 21.69
C PRO A 5 -30.96 20.35 22.00
N VAL A 6 -31.36 19.27 21.31
CA VAL A 6 -30.61 18.01 21.25
C VAL A 6 -29.24 18.33 20.62
N LEU A 7 -28.23 18.46 21.46
CA LEU A 7 -26.83 18.44 21.04
C LEU A 7 -26.56 17.08 20.39
N GLY A 8 -26.45 17.08 19.07
CA GLY A 8 -25.98 15.92 18.31
C GLY A 8 -24.60 15.53 18.88
N LYS A 9 -24.49 14.31 19.39
CA LYS A 9 -23.21 13.71 19.69
C LYS A 9 -22.42 13.69 18.38
N GLU A 10 -21.39 14.53 18.26
CA GLU A 10 -20.30 14.24 17.34
C GLU A 10 -19.85 12.81 17.65
N SER A 11 -20.01 11.93 16.71
CA SER A 11 -19.50 10.57 16.82
C SER A 11 -17.99 10.69 17.00
N ASP A 12 -17.51 10.23 18.15
CA ASP A 12 -16.08 10.11 18.46
C ASP A 12 -15.49 9.04 17.53
N VAL A 13 -15.30 9.40 16.28
CA VAL A 13 -14.68 8.53 15.28
C VAL A 13 -13.18 8.55 15.56
N THR A 14 -12.69 7.50 16.16
CA THR A 14 -11.24 7.32 16.34
C THR A 14 -10.55 7.50 14.98
N PRO A 15 -9.54 8.37 14.87
CA PRO A 15 -8.83 8.56 13.62
C PRO A 15 -8.26 7.25 13.08
N SER A 16 -8.33 7.06 11.77
CA SER A 16 -7.85 5.85 11.10
C SER A 16 -6.32 5.75 11.14
N SER A 17 -5.79 4.54 11.06
CA SER A 17 -4.39 4.34 10.69
C SER A 17 -4.21 4.52 9.18
N LEU A 18 -3.13 5.19 8.76
CA LEU A 18 -2.73 5.35 7.37
C LEU A 18 -1.58 4.40 7.05
N VAL A 19 -1.80 3.50 6.10
CA VAL A 19 -0.82 2.48 5.69
C VAL A 19 -0.42 2.73 4.24
N ILE A 20 0.86 2.89 3.97
CA ILE A 20 1.38 3.36 2.68
C ILE A 20 2.32 2.31 2.09
N ASP A 21 2.09 1.96 0.84
CA ASP A 21 3.02 1.22 -0.01
C ASP A 21 4.15 2.16 -0.46
N GLY A 22 5.29 2.06 0.22
CA GLY A 22 6.42 2.96 0.04
C GLY A 22 7.03 2.89 -1.36
N ASP A 23 7.25 1.67 -1.84
CA ASP A 23 7.86 1.43 -3.16
C ASP A 23 6.98 1.93 -4.28
N SER A 24 5.68 1.61 -4.27
CA SER A 24 4.73 2.06 -5.28
C SER A 24 4.74 3.59 -5.43
N PHE A 25 4.73 4.33 -4.31
CA PHE A 25 4.73 5.79 -4.38
C PHE A 25 6.10 6.39 -4.67
N ALA A 26 7.19 5.78 -4.24
CA ALA A 26 8.55 6.21 -4.58
C ALA A 26 8.83 6.03 -6.09
N HIS A 27 8.42 4.89 -6.68
CA HIS A 27 8.49 4.66 -8.12
C HIS A 27 7.68 5.69 -8.91
N ARG A 28 6.44 5.98 -8.51
CA ARG A 28 5.62 7.01 -9.16
C ARG A 28 6.25 8.39 -9.06
N ALA A 29 6.83 8.73 -7.91
CA ALA A 29 7.53 9.98 -7.70
C ALA A 29 8.76 10.09 -8.59
N TYR A 30 9.56 9.02 -8.70
CA TYR A 30 10.74 8.97 -9.55
C TYR A 30 10.44 9.28 -11.01
N HIS A 31 9.33 8.75 -11.53
CA HIS A 31 8.91 8.99 -12.91
C HIS A 31 8.12 10.29 -13.10
N GLY A 32 7.53 10.83 -12.03
CA GLY A 32 6.67 12.02 -12.09
C GLY A 32 7.38 13.34 -11.76
N VAL A 33 8.53 13.28 -11.07
CA VAL A 33 9.30 14.49 -10.67
C VAL A 33 10.47 14.71 -11.64
N PRO A 34 10.77 15.97 -12.02
CA PRO A 34 11.88 16.26 -12.93
C PRO A 34 13.22 15.71 -12.42
N LYS A 35 14.01 15.14 -13.33
CA LYS A 35 15.36 14.60 -13.05
C LYS A 35 16.37 15.69 -12.63
N SER A 36 16.04 16.97 -12.81
CA SER A 36 16.82 18.11 -12.31
C SER A 36 16.75 18.29 -10.79
N VAL A 37 15.86 17.58 -10.09
CA VAL A 37 15.85 17.56 -8.63
C VAL A 37 16.99 16.70 -8.15
N ARG A 38 18.04 17.38 -7.64
CA ARG A 38 19.27 16.72 -7.17
C ARG A 38 19.44 16.92 -5.67
N ARG A 39 20.18 16.02 -5.03
CA ARG A 39 20.60 16.07 -3.62
C ARG A 39 22.12 16.05 -3.50
N LEU A 40 22.63 16.16 -2.29
CA LEU A 40 24.06 16.16 -1.95
C LEU A 40 24.85 15.13 -2.79
N GLY A 41 25.97 15.57 -3.37
CA GLY A 41 26.82 14.74 -4.21
C GLY A 41 26.27 14.53 -5.63
N ASP A 42 25.42 15.43 -6.11
CA ASP A 42 24.75 15.38 -7.44
C ASP A 42 23.93 14.08 -7.66
N LYS A 43 23.43 13.48 -6.59
CA LYS A 43 22.57 12.31 -6.64
C LYS A 43 21.12 12.69 -6.92
N GLY A 44 20.32 11.75 -7.44
CA GLY A 44 18.89 11.95 -7.66
C GLY A 44 18.13 12.23 -6.36
N GLY A 45 17.17 13.16 -6.42
CA GLY A 45 16.32 13.55 -5.29
C GLY A 45 14.82 13.51 -5.60
N GLY A 46 14.46 13.20 -6.86
CA GLY A 46 13.08 13.30 -7.33
C GLY A 46 12.12 12.34 -6.64
N ALA A 47 12.51 11.08 -6.42
CA ALA A 47 11.69 10.11 -5.71
C ALA A 47 11.46 10.54 -4.25
N ILE A 48 12.51 11.04 -3.58
CA ILE A 48 12.42 11.50 -2.19
C ILE A 48 11.46 12.68 -2.07
N VAL A 49 11.64 13.73 -2.89
CA VAL A 49 10.80 14.92 -2.86
C VAL A 49 9.35 14.62 -3.22
N GLY A 50 9.14 13.79 -4.24
CA GLY A 50 7.79 13.42 -4.66
C GLY A 50 7.08 12.55 -3.64
N PHE A 51 7.76 11.57 -3.05
CA PHE A 51 7.24 10.75 -1.96
C PHE A 51 6.91 11.60 -0.72
N ALA A 52 7.82 12.47 -0.31
CA ALA A 52 7.58 13.38 0.82
C ALA A 52 6.36 14.27 0.60
N ASN A 53 6.21 14.86 -0.59
CA ASN A 53 5.04 15.67 -0.93
C ASN A 53 3.74 14.86 -0.90
N PHE A 54 3.79 13.61 -1.33
CA PHE A 54 2.67 12.69 -1.27
C PHE A 54 2.30 12.35 0.18
N LEU A 55 3.28 11.95 0.99
CA LEU A 55 3.11 11.67 2.42
C LEU A 55 2.48 12.85 3.17
N LEU A 56 3.03 14.06 2.99
CA LEU A 56 2.51 15.27 3.63
C LEU A 56 1.07 15.57 3.24
N ARG A 57 0.72 15.38 1.96
CA ARG A 57 -0.64 15.57 1.47
C ARG A 57 -1.61 14.56 2.10
N LEU A 58 -1.26 13.28 2.11
CA LEU A 58 -2.08 12.24 2.71
C LEU A 58 -2.26 12.46 4.20
N TYR A 59 -1.18 12.77 4.91
CA TYR A 59 -1.23 13.06 6.33
C TYR A 59 -2.20 14.22 6.64
N ALA A 60 -2.12 15.29 5.87
CA ALA A 60 -3.00 16.45 6.05
C ALA A 60 -4.48 16.16 5.72
N GLN A 61 -4.73 15.29 4.73
CA GLN A 61 -6.08 14.92 4.30
C GLN A 61 -6.74 13.92 5.24
N GLU A 62 -6.03 12.86 5.60
CA GLU A 62 -6.58 11.74 6.37
C GLU A 62 -6.48 11.96 7.88
N LYS A 63 -5.57 12.83 8.36
CA LYS A 63 -5.33 13.12 9.79
C LYS A 63 -5.24 11.84 10.63
N PRO A 64 -4.36 10.92 10.26
CA PRO A 64 -4.30 9.60 10.88
C PRO A 64 -3.77 9.69 12.31
N ARG A 65 -4.17 8.73 13.17
CA ARG A 65 -3.55 8.54 14.49
C ARG A 65 -2.15 7.95 14.39
N ALA A 66 -1.94 7.06 13.41
CA ALA A 66 -0.65 6.42 13.13
C ALA A 66 -0.45 6.26 11.62
N VAL A 67 0.82 6.27 11.20
CA VAL A 67 1.23 6.01 9.81
C VAL A 67 2.23 4.87 9.80
N LEU A 68 2.02 3.89 8.93
CA LEU A 68 2.99 2.86 8.58
C LEU A 68 3.36 2.99 7.11
N VAL A 69 4.64 2.96 6.80
CA VAL A 69 5.13 2.81 5.42
C VAL A 69 5.79 1.44 5.28
N GLY A 70 5.21 0.58 4.44
CA GLY A 70 5.78 -0.71 4.07
C GLY A 70 6.77 -0.58 2.92
N TRP A 71 7.86 -1.34 2.96
CA TRP A 71 8.94 -1.35 1.97
C TRP A 71 9.28 -2.76 1.51
N ASP A 72 9.55 -2.92 0.23
CA ASP A 72 10.05 -4.17 -0.33
C ASP A 72 11.46 -4.50 0.16
N THR A 73 11.75 -5.79 0.32
CA THR A 73 13.11 -6.28 0.51
C THR A 73 13.68 -6.65 -0.86
N LEU A 74 14.43 -5.70 -1.46
CA LEU A 74 14.92 -5.83 -2.84
C LEU A 74 16.22 -6.63 -2.97
N ASP A 75 16.93 -6.85 -1.87
CA ASP A 75 18.24 -7.54 -1.78
C ASP A 75 18.15 -9.03 -1.45
N ALA A 76 16.92 -9.54 -1.22
CA ALA A 76 16.70 -10.95 -0.89
C ALA A 76 15.39 -11.45 -1.55
N PRO A 77 15.33 -12.75 -1.92
CA PRO A 77 14.09 -13.32 -2.43
C PRO A 77 13.03 -13.36 -1.35
N THR A 78 11.78 -13.09 -1.74
CA THR A 78 10.62 -13.24 -0.87
C THR A 78 10.09 -14.67 -0.92
N TYR A 79 9.15 -15.03 -0.03
CA TYR A 79 8.52 -16.34 -0.07
C TYR A 79 7.81 -16.61 -1.42
N ARG A 80 7.33 -15.55 -2.09
CA ARG A 80 6.71 -15.65 -3.42
C ARG A 80 7.71 -16.09 -4.49
N HIS A 81 8.94 -15.53 -4.45
CA HIS A 81 10.03 -15.95 -5.34
C HIS A 81 10.43 -17.41 -5.10
N CYS A 82 10.43 -17.85 -3.85
CA CYS A 82 10.72 -19.25 -3.50
C CYS A 82 9.61 -20.19 -4.00
N ALA A 83 8.36 -19.74 -4.00
CA ALA A 83 7.20 -20.53 -4.41
C ALA A 83 7.02 -20.58 -5.93
N LEU A 84 7.34 -19.50 -6.65
CA LEU A 84 7.23 -19.40 -8.11
C LEU A 84 8.48 -18.70 -8.69
N ALA A 85 9.38 -19.47 -9.27
CA ALA A 85 10.66 -18.96 -9.77
C ALA A 85 10.52 -17.87 -10.87
N THR A 86 9.38 -17.79 -11.54
CA THR A 86 9.08 -16.74 -12.52
C THR A 86 8.48 -15.49 -11.93
N TYR A 87 8.11 -15.50 -10.63
CA TYR A 87 7.47 -14.38 -9.96
C TYR A 87 8.29 -13.10 -10.13
N GLN A 88 7.65 -12.04 -10.61
CA GLN A 88 8.26 -10.74 -10.90
C GLN A 88 9.58 -10.80 -11.72
N GLY A 89 9.84 -11.91 -12.39
CA GLY A 89 11.07 -12.16 -13.11
C GLY A 89 11.37 -11.12 -14.19
N GLY A 90 12.63 -10.67 -14.25
CA GLY A 90 13.11 -9.68 -15.22
C GLY A 90 12.83 -8.23 -14.84
N ARG A 91 12.36 -7.92 -13.62
CA ARG A 91 12.34 -6.54 -13.12
C ARG A 91 13.77 -6.03 -13.00
N ALA A 92 14.05 -4.89 -13.62
CA ALA A 92 15.30 -4.16 -13.47
C ALA A 92 14.98 -2.76 -12.95
N PHE A 93 15.69 -2.33 -11.93
CA PHE A 93 15.52 -1.01 -11.37
C PHE A 93 16.67 -0.10 -11.78
N ASP A 94 16.35 1.15 -12.04
CA ASP A 94 17.34 2.19 -12.26
C ASP A 94 18.18 2.38 -10.99
N ALA A 95 19.51 2.39 -11.11
CA ALA A 95 20.41 2.54 -9.98
C ALA A 95 20.18 3.85 -9.19
N GLU A 96 19.80 4.94 -9.89
CA GLU A 96 19.46 6.20 -9.24
C GLU A 96 18.16 6.12 -8.44
N LEU A 97 17.21 5.27 -8.85
CA LEU A 97 16.01 5.00 -8.06
C LEU A 97 16.34 4.16 -6.84
N MET A 98 17.15 3.12 -7.00
CA MET A 98 17.58 2.26 -5.88
C MET A 98 18.29 3.07 -4.78
N ASP A 99 19.22 3.97 -5.16
CA ASP A 99 19.89 4.87 -4.21
C ASP A 99 18.91 5.78 -3.44
N GLN A 100 17.77 6.11 -4.03
CA GLN A 100 16.72 6.89 -3.35
C GLN A 100 15.81 6.01 -2.47
N LEU A 101 15.49 4.78 -2.91
CA LEU A 101 14.72 3.82 -2.11
C LEU A 101 15.47 3.42 -0.82
N ASP A 102 16.79 3.30 -0.88
CA ASP A 102 17.61 2.96 0.27
C ASP A 102 17.58 4.00 1.41
N VAL A 103 17.36 5.27 1.08
CA VAL A 103 17.33 6.36 2.07
C VAL A 103 15.93 6.81 2.48
N LEU A 104 14.89 6.42 1.73
CA LEU A 104 13.51 6.80 2.04
C LEU A 104 13.01 6.30 3.41
N PRO A 105 13.34 5.07 3.86
CA PRO A 105 12.99 4.63 5.21
C PRO A 105 13.56 5.53 6.31
N GLN A 106 14.80 6.04 6.14
CA GLN A 106 15.39 7.02 7.05
C GLN A 106 14.61 8.33 7.09
N PHE A 107 14.14 8.81 5.93
CA PHE A 107 13.30 10.00 5.86
C PHE A 107 11.97 9.81 6.62
N VAL A 108 11.29 8.68 6.42
CA VAL A 108 10.03 8.36 7.12
C VAL A 108 10.25 8.26 8.63
N ALA A 109 11.34 7.62 9.07
CA ALA A 109 11.72 7.56 10.47
C ALA A 109 12.01 8.95 11.06
N ALA A 110 12.68 9.83 10.30
CA ALA A 110 12.91 11.22 10.70
C ALA A 110 11.61 12.03 10.82
N CYS A 111 10.56 11.64 10.10
CA CYS A 111 9.21 12.20 10.29
C CYS A 111 8.54 11.71 11.60
N GLY A 112 9.14 10.81 12.37
CA GLY A 112 8.53 10.19 13.55
C GLY A 112 7.44 9.17 13.22
N LEU A 113 7.48 8.59 12.00
CA LEU A 113 6.49 7.66 11.49
C LEU A 113 7.06 6.25 11.41
N ALA A 114 6.20 5.23 11.49
CA ALA A 114 6.61 3.84 11.46
C ALA A 114 7.00 3.37 10.04
N CYS A 115 8.06 2.56 9.98
CA CYS A 115 8.50 1.85 8.78
C CYS A 115 8.47 0.34 9.04
N ALA A 116 8.04 -0.43 8.05
CA ALA A 116 8.14 -1.89 8.05
C ALA A 116 8.95 -2.36 6.83
N LYS A 117 9.97 -3.14 7.09
CA LYS A 117 10.80 -3.83 6.09
C LYS A 117 11.42 -5.04 6.77
N ALA A 118 11.27 -6.23 6.20
CA ALA A 118 11.87 -7.45 6.74
C ALA A 118 12.18 -8.44 5.62
N PRO A 119 13.28 -9.22 5.71
CA PRO A 119 13.61 -10.24 4.75
C PRO A 119 12.48 -11.25 4.55
N GLY A 120 12.22 -11.62 3.30
CA GLY A 120 11.19 -12.59 2.94
C GLY A 120 9.80 -11.99 2.70
N TYR A 121 9.57 -10.72 3.05
CA TYR A 121 8.29 -10.00 2.87
C TYR A 121 8.41 -8.89 1.83
N GLU A 122 7.25 -8.50 1.30
CA GLU A 122 7.08 -7.36 0.41
C GLU A 122 6.27 -6.25 1.10
N ALA A 123 6.27 -5.04 0.56
CA ALA A 123 5.51 -3.91 1.09
C ALA A 123 4.05 -4.28 1.38
N ASP A 124 3.41 -5.00 0.45
CA ASP A 124 2.01 -5.42 0.52
C ASP A 124 1.68 -6.30 1.73
N ASP A 125 2.61 -7.14 2.18
CA ASP A 125 2.42 -7.99 3.36
C ASP A 125 2.31 -7.14 4.63
N PHE A 126 3.12 -6.08 4.73
CA PHE A 126 3.01 -5.13 5.84
C PHE A 126 1.72 -4.33 5.80
N LEU A 127 1.21 -4.01 4.59
CA LEU A 127 -0.12 -3.39 4.46
C LEU A 127 -1.19 -4.31 5.02
N ALA A 128 -1.19 -5.59 4.64
CA ALA A 128 -2.15 -6.58 5.11
C ALA A 128 -2.06 -6.81 6.63
N ALA A 129 -0.85 -6.92 7.17
CA ALA A 129 -0.62 -7.11 8.60
C ALA A 129 -1.13 -5.92 9.42
N ALA A 130 -0.86 -4.67 8.96
CA ALA A 130 -1.32 -3.45 9.63
C ALA A 130 -2.85 -3.33 9.61
N VAL A 131 -3.48 -3.59 8.47
CA VAL A 131 -4.95 -3.62 8.34
C VAL A 131 -5.56 -4.65 9.28
N ALA A 132 -5.04 -5.88 9.27
CA ALA A 132 -5.54 -6.95 10.12
C ALA A 132 -5.37 -6.63 11.63
N GLN A 133 -4.28 -5.98 12.02
CA GLN A 133 -4.07 -5.53 13.38
C GLN A 133 -5.07 -4.43 13.77
N GLU A 134 -5.26 -3.41 12.92
CA GLU A 134 -6.14 -2.29 13.18
C GLU A 134 -7.61 -2.75 13.30
N GLU A 135 -8.08 -3.57 12.36
CA GLU A 135 -9.46 -4.09 12.38
C GLU A 135 -9.72 -5.00 13.59
N ARG A 136 -8.73 -5.81 14.00
CA ARG A 136 -8.83 -6.64 15.22
C ARG A 136 -8.97 -5.80 16.48
N LEU A 137 -8.35 -4.63 16.52
CA LEU A 137 -8.49 -3.66 17.62
C LEU A 137 -9.78 -2.84 17.53
N GLY A 138 -10.61 -3.06 16.50
CA GLY A 138 -11.86 -2.34 16.29
C GLY A 138 -11.70 -0.99 15.59
N GLY A 139 -10.48 -0.65 15.16
CA GLY A 139 -10.17 0.57 14.43
C GLY A 139 -10.51 0.51 12.95
N THR A 140 -10.11 1.56 12.22
CA THR A 140 -10.28 1.69 10.76
C THR A 140 -8.93 2.00 10.11
N ALA A 141 -8.75 1.58 8.87
CA ALA A 141 -7.53 1.81 8.11
C ALA A 141 -7.79 2.50 6.77
N VAL A 142 -6.83 3.32 6.36
CA VAL A 142 -6.74 3.88 5.01
C VAL A 142 -5.44 3.37 4.40
N VAL A 143 -5.54 2.58 3.35
CA VAL A 143 -4.38 1.99 2.65
C VAL A 143 -4.12 2.77 1.38
N ALA A 144 -2.94 3.35 1.24
CA ALA A 144 -2.51 4.02 0.02
C ALA A 144 -1.58 3.10 -0.77
N SER A 145 -2.04 2.57 -1.91
CA SER A 145 -1.25 1.78 -2.84
C SER A 145 -1.64 2.06 -4.29
N GLY A 146 -0.66 2.02 -5.19
CA GLY A 146 -0.87 2.03 -6.63
C GLY A 146 -1.24 0.67 -7.18
N ASP A 147 -0.99 -0.39 -6.42
CA ASP A 147 -1.32 -1.75 -6.80
C ASP A 147 -2.81 -2.06 -6.56
N ARG A 148 -3.40 -2.78 -7.50
CA ARG A 148 -4.81 -3.20 -7.42
C ARG A 148 -4.98 -4.46 -6.59
N ASP A 149 -3.91 -5.16 -6.30
CA ASP A 149 -3.93 -6.35 -5.47
C ASP A 149 -4.28 -5.96 -4.02
N ALA A 150 -3.95 -4.72 -3.60
CA ALA A 150 -4.40 -4.11 -2.35
C ALA A 150 -5.93 -4.05 -2.20
N PHE A 151 -6.71 -4.21 -3.28
CA PHE A 151 -8.17 -4.26 -3.20
C PHE A 151 -8.68 -5.44 -2.35
N GLN A 152 -7.87 -6.49 -2.16
CA GLN A 152 -8.20 -7.59 -1.24
C GLN A 152 -8.35 -7.14 0.22
N LEU A 153 -7.73 -6.01 0.59
CA LEU A 153 -7.75 -5.45 1.94
C LEU A 153 -8.98 -4.56 2.21
N SER A 154 -9.75 -4.24 1.16
CA SER A 154 -10.92 -3.37 1.29
C SER A 154 -12.02 -4.05 2.11
N SER A 155 -12.57 -3.33 3.10
CA SER A 155 -13.66 -3.79 3.98
C SER A 155 -14.54 -2.61 4.39
N ASP A 156 -15.53 -2.86 5.24
CA ASP A 156 -16.33 -1.78 5.84
C ASP A 156 -15.50 -0.91 6.81
N ARG A 157 -14.29 -1.35 7.18
CA ARG A 157 -13.36 -0.65 8.06
C ARG A 157 -12.09 -0.18 7.36
N THR A 158 -11.84 -0.66 6.14
CA THR A 158 -10.63 -0.36 5.38
C THR A 158 -10.96 0.19 4.01
N THR A 159 -10.46 1.40 3.72
CA THR A 159 -10.58 2.06 2.41
C THR A 159 -9.22 2.09 1.72
N ILE A 160 -9.18 1.76 0.43
CA ILE A 160 -7.97 1.87 -0.38
C ILE A 160 -7.95 3.22 -1.09
N LEU A 161 -6.85 3.93 -0.99
CA LEU A 161 -6.55 5.13 -1.78
C LEU A 161 -5.70 4.74 -2.98
N GLN A 162 -6.32 4.71 -4.15
CA GLN A 162 -5.64 4.39 -5.40
C GLN A 162 -5.31 5.67 -6.17
N PRO A 163 -4.04 5.90 -6.55
CA PRO A 163 -3.69 7.04 -7.37
C PRO A 163 -4.32 6.93 -8.76
N VAL A 164 -4.99 8.00 -9.18
CA VAL A 164 -5.56 8.17 -10.51
C VAL A 164 -4.82 9.27 -11.28
N ARG A 165 -5.45 9.91 -12.25
CA ARG A 165 -4.81 10.98 -13.03
C ARG A 165 -4.67 12.27 -12.22
N ALA A 166 -3.74 13.14 -12.64
CA ALA A 166 -3.52 14.48 -12.08
C ALA A 166 -3.21 14.49 -10.56
N GLY A 167 -2.71 13.40 -10.01
CA GLY A 167 -2.37 13.31 -8.58
C GLY A 167 -3.56 13.14 -7.65
N GLU A 168 -4.75 12.94 -8.17
CA GLU A 168 -5.93 12.58 -7.39
C GLU A 168 -5.88 11.15 -6.89
N MET A 169 -6.61 10.88 -5.79
CA MET A 169 -6.76 9.56 -5.20
C MET A 169 -8.22 9.13 -5.26
N ALA A 170 -8.49 7.98 -5.89
CA ALA A 170 -9.80 7.36 -5.80
C ALA A 170 -9.91 6.59 -4.48
N ARG A 171 -11.02 6.73 -3.79
CA ARG A 171 -11.37 5.93 -2.61
C ARG A 171 -12.09 4.68 -3.09
N ILE A 172 -11.53 3.53 -2.73
CA ILE A 172 -12.01 2.21 -3.16
C ILE A 172 -12.46 1.44 -1.93
N GLY A 173 -13.75 1.30 -1.78
CA GLY A 173 -14.39 0.43 -0.81
C GLY A 173 -14.85 -0.90 -1.45
N PRO A 174 -15.54 -1.76 -0.70
CA PRO A 174 -16.03 -3.04 -1.23
C PRO A 174 -16.96 -2.89 -2.45
N THR A 175 -17.73 -1.83 -2.52
CA THR A 175 -18.61 -1.55 -3.66
C THR A 175 -17.84 -1.29 -4.93
N GLU A 176 -16.82 -0.43 -4.88
CA GLU A 176 -15.97 -0.12 -6.02
C GLU A 176 -15.15 -1.34 -6.49
N VAL A 177 -14.76 -2.23 -5.57
CA VAL A 177 -14.11 -3.50 -5.93
C VAL A 177 -15.09 -4.40 -6.70
N ARG A 178 -16.32 -4.55 -6.23
CA ARG A 178 -17.36 -5.33 -6.94
C ARG A 178 -17.66 -4.75 -8.32
N GLU A 179 -17.76 -3.44 -8.45
CA GLU A 179 -17.99 -2.78 -9.74
C GLU A 179 -16.84 -3.01 -10.73
N ARG A 180 -15.58 -2.96 -10.26
CA ARG A 180 -14.39 -3.10 -11.11
C ARG A 180 -14.06 -4.54 -11.49
N TYR A 181 -14.17 -5.45 -10.52
CA TYR A 181 -13.73 -6.85 -10.68
C TYR A 181 -14.90 -7.84 -10.76
N GLY A 182 -16.09 -7.45 -10.33
CA GLY A 182 -17.27 -8.31 -10.27
C GLY A 182 -17.18 -9.39 -9.17
N VAL A 183 -16.33 -9.17 -8.17
CA VAL A 183 -16.12 -10.06 -7.01
C VAL A 183 -15.98 -9.25 -5.73
N ASP A 184 -16.22 -9.88 -4.57
CA ASP A 184 -15.95 -9.25 -3.28
C ASP A 184 -14.43 -9.12 -3.02
N PRO A 185 -13.98 -8.14 -2.21
CA PRO A 185 -12.57 -7.95 -1.88
C PRO A 185 -11.85 -9.22 -1.47
N LYS A 186 -12.42 -10.04 -0.59
CA LYS A 186 -11.86 -11.31 -0.11
C LYS A 186 -11.59 -12.34 -1.22
N HIS A 187 -12.18 -12.18 -2.40
CA HIS A 187 -12.01 -13.04 -3.56
C HIS A 187 -11.07 -12.45 -4.62
N VAL A 188 -10.43 -11.32 -4.34
CA VAL A 188 -9.42 -10.73 -5.25
C VAL A 188 -8.27 -11.70 -5.49
N PRO A 189 -7.70 -12.41 -4.49
CA PRO A 189 -6.68 -13.44 -4.73
C PRO A 189 -7.17 -14.59 -5.60
N ASP A 190 -8.39 -15.08 -5.39
CA ASP A 190 -9.01 -16.11 -6.24
C ASP A 190 -9.17 -15.61 -7.70
N PHE A 191 -9.59 -14.36 -7.85
CA PHE A 191 -9.76 -13.71 -9.14
C PHE A 191 -8.42 -13.59 -9.89
N ILE A 192 -7.34 -13.20 -9.19
CA ILE A 192 -5.98 -13.14 -9.75
C ILE A 192 -5.50 -14.53 -10.12
N ALA A 193 -5.67 -15.54 -9.27
CA ALA A 193 -5.28 -16.90 -9.55
C ALA A 193 -5.93 -17.47 -10.84
N LEU A 194 -7.20 -17.13 -11.07
CA LEU A 194 -7.94 -17.56 -12.25
C LEU A 194 -7.59 -16.76 -13.51
N ARG A 195 -7.54 -15.43 -13.39
CA ARG A 195 -7.30 -14.53 -14.52
C ARG A 195 -5.83 -14.46 -14.94
N GLY A 196 -4.92 -14.71 -13.98
CA GLY A 196 -3.51 -14.39 -14.06
C GLY A 196 -3.19 -12.93 -13.76
N ASP A 197 -1.92 -12.64 -13.53
CA ASP A 197 -1.36 -11.29 -13.46
C ASP A 197 -0.04 -11.18 -14.22
N PRO A 198 -0.01 -10.43 -15.34
CA PRO A 198 1.21 -10.28 -16.14
C PRO A 198 2.33 -9.52 -15.41
N SER A 199 2.01 -8.61 -14.47
CA SER A 199 3.02 -7.84 -13.73
C SER A 199 3.80 -8.73 -12.79
N ASP A 200 3.13 -9.68 -12.15
CA ASP A 200 3.73 -10.66 -11.24
C ASP A 200 4.10 -11.99 -11.91
N LYS A 201 3.91 -12.07 -13.24
CA LYS A 201 4.15 -13.30 -13.99
C LYS A 201 3.30 -14.49 -13.51
N ILE A 202 2.12 -14.23 -12.98
CA ILE A 202 1.14 -15.27 -12.65
C ILE A 202 0.36 -15.62 -13.91
N PRO A 203 0.49 -16.85 -14.46
CA PRO A 203 -0.13 -17.19 -15.74
C PRO A 203 -1.66 -17.22 -15.71
N GLY A 204 -2.25 -17.61 -14.59
CA GLY A 204 -3.69 -17.86 -14.48
C GLY A 204 -4.14 -19.16 -15.17
N LEU A 205 -5.45 -19.30 -15.33
CA LEU A 205 -6.06 -20.43 -16.03
C LEU A 205 -6.18 -20.11 -17.53
N ALA A 206 -5.67 -20.97 -18.38
CA ALA A 206 -5.67 -20.77 -19.83
C ALA A 206 -7.09 -20.48 -20.38
N GLY A 207 -7.22 -19.42 -21.15
CA GLY A 207 -8.51 -18.98 -21.72
C GLY A 207 -9.45 -18.23 -20.77
N VAL A 208 -9.04 -17.99 -19.52
CA VAL A 208 -9.85 -17.28 -18.52
C VAL A 208 -9.34 -15.85 -18.36
N GLY A 209 -10.07 -14.91 -18.94
CA GLY A 209 -9.84 -13.49 -18.72
C GLY A 209 -10.69 -12.95 -17.54
N PRO A 210 -10.66 -11.61 -17.29
CA PRO A 210 -11.33 -10.99 -16.14
C PRO A 210 -12.83 -11.34 -16.03
N LYS A 211 -13.58 -11.28 -17.13
CA LYS A 211 -15.01 -11.63 -17.15
C LYS A 211 -15.26 -13.10 -16.82
N GLY A 212 -14.40 -13.99 -17.31
CA GLY A 212 -14.45 -15.43 -17.05
C GLY A 212 -14.19 -15.72 -15.57
N ALA A 213 -13.12 -15.16 -15.02
CA ALA A 213 -12.78 -15.32 -13.60
C ALA A 213 -13.90 -14.84 -12.68
N ALA A 214 -14.45 -13.63 -12.91
CA ALA A 214 -15.59 -13.13 -12.15
C ALA A 214 -16.85 -14.01 -12.28
N SER A 215 -17.11 -14.55 -13.47
CA SER A 215 -18.25 -15.45 -13.69
C SER A 215 -18.09 -16.78 -12.95
N LEU A 216 -16.88 -17.35 -12.95
CA LEU A 216 -16.57 -18.55 -12.19
C LEU A 216 -16.76 -18.35 -10.70
N LEU A 217 -16.23 -17.24 -10.14
CA LEU A 217 -16.36 -16.94 -8.73
C LEU A 217 -17.81 -16.65 -8.31
N ARG A 218 -18.61 -16.00 -9.15
CA ARG A 218 -20.05 -15.86 -8.91
C ARG A 218 -20.79 -17.20 -8.92
N ARG A 219 -20.38 -18.13 -9.79
CA ARG A 219 -21.01 -19.46 -9.90
C ARG A 219 -20.67 -20.37 -8.71
N TYR A 220 -19.40 -20.40 -8.32
CA TYR A 220 -18.89 -21.35 -7.32
C TYR A 220 -18.70 -20.76 -5.94
N GLY A 221 -18.71 -19.44 -5.79
CA GLY A 221 -18.46 -18.72 -4.54
C GLY A 221 -16.97 -18.48 -4.24
N SER A 222 -16.09 -19.45 -4.55
CA SER A 222 -14.63 -19.33 -4.37
C SER A 222 -13.88 -20.29 -5.29
N LEU A 223 -12.55 -20.11 -5.41
CA LEU A 223 -11.69 -21.06 -6.10
C LEU A 223 -11.76 -22.45 -5.46
N GLU A 224 -11.65 -22.54 -4.15
CA GLU A 224 -11.69 -23.84 -3.45
C GLU A 224 -13.04 -24.54 -3.64
N ALA A 225 -14.16 -23.81 -3.64
CA ALA A 225 -15.46 -24.41 -3.90
C ALA A 225 -15.58 -24.94 -5.35
N ALA A 226 -14.95 -24.28 -6.33
CA ALA A 226 -14.88 -24.77 -7.70
C ALA A 226 -14.04 -26.04 -7.79
N LEU A 227 -12.88 -26.07 -7.14
CA LEU A 227 -11.99 -27.24 -7.10
C LEU A 227 -12.66 -28.44 -6.40
N ALA A 228 -13.36 -28.21 -5.29
CA ALA A 228 -14.09 -29.26 -4.56
C ALA A 228 -15.22 -29.90 -5.39
N GLN A 229 -15.78 -29.17 -6.36
CA GLN A 229 -16.75 -29.70 -7.33
C GLN A 229 -16.11 -30.38 -8.53
N GLY A 230 -14.79 -30.63 -8.50
CA GLY A 230 -14.04 -31.29 -9.56
C GLY A 230 -13.69 -30.39 -10.76
N SER A 231 -13.99 -29.08 -10.68
CA SER A 231 -13.57 -28.13 -11.71
C SER A 231 -12.06 -27.96 -11.67
N PHE A 232 -11.42 -27.93 -12.83
CA PHE A 232 -9.97 -27.67 -12.98
C PHE A 232 -9.06 -28.63 -12.19
N ALA A 233 -9.48 -29.90 -12.00
CA ALA A 233 -8.75 -30.88 -11.19
C ALA A 233 -7.28 -31.05 -11.61
N ALA A 234 -6.98 -31.00 -12.91
CA ALA A 234 -5.61 -31.10 -13.43
C ALA A 234 -4.73 -29.87 -13.10
N GLN A 235 -5.33 -28.71 -12.80
CA GLN A 235 -4.63 -27.44 -12.49
C GLN A 235 -4.80 -27.04 -11.03
N ALA A 236 -5.42 -27.87 -10.18
CA ALA A 236 -5.82 -27.50 -8.83
C ALA A 236 -4.65 -27.01 -7.98
N GLU A 237 -3.53 -27.74 -7.94
CA GLU A 237 -2.33 -27.35 -7.17
C GLU A 237 -1.73 -26.05 -7.70
N GLN A 238 -1.71 -25.87 -9.00
CA GLN A 238 -1.17 -24.67 -9.63
C GLN A 238 -2.04 -23.43 -9.31
N LEU A 239 -3.36 -23.57 -9.36
CA LEU A 239 -4.28 -22.48 -9.02
C LEU A 239 -4.20 -22.12 -7.54
N ARG A 240 -4.03 -23.11 -6.65
CA ARG A 240 -3.76 -22.84 -5.22
C ARG A 240 -2.46 -22.09 -5.01
N LEU A 241 -1.40 -22.49 -5.72
CA LEU A 241 -0.13 -21.76 -5.69
C LEU A 241 -0.31 -20.30 -6.15
N TYR A 242 -0.98 -20.06 -7.26
CA TYR A 242 -1.22 -18.69 -7.75
C TYR A 242 -2.04 -17.85 -6.77
N ARG A 243 -3.06 -18.46 -6.15
CA ARG A 243 -3.83 -17.80 -5.09
C ARG A 243 -2.95 -17.47 -3.89
N ALA A 244 -2.11 -18.41 -3.44
CA ALA A 244 -1.21 -18.18 -2.32
C ALA A 244 -0.23 -17.04 -2.58
N ILE A 245 0.30 -16.93 -3.80
CA ILE A 245 1.18 -15.82 -4.22
C ILE A 245 0.42 -14.49 -4.26
N ALA A 246 -0.80 -14.47 -4.77
CA ALA A 246 -1.63 -13.27 -4.84
C ALA A 246 -2.20 -12.84 -3.47
N THR A 247 -2.17 -13.71 -2.46
CA THR A 247 -2.64 -13.38 -1.11
C THR A 247 -1.55 -12.69 -0.34
N MET A 248 -1.86 -11.51 0.19
CA MET A 248 -0.96 -10.77 1.08
C MET A 248 -0.89 -11.45 2.46
N ASP A 249 0.32 -11.55 3.01
CA ASP A 249 0.54 -12.20 4.31
C ASP A 249 0.26 -11.24 5.48
N ALA A 250 -0.89 -11.39 6.11
CA ALA A 250 -1.27 -10.59 7.28
C ALA A 250 -0.48 -10.94 8.56
N SER A 251 0.47 -11.88 8.50
CA SER A 251 1.35 -12.23 9.61
C SER A 251 2.74 -11.55 9.55
N ALA A 252 2.98 -10.70 8.56
CA ALA A 252 4.23 -9.97 8.43
C ALA A 252 4.55 -9.19 9.72
N PRO A 253 5.83 -9.15 10.15
CA PRO A 253 6.21 -8.51 11.41
C PRO A 253 6.05 -7.00 11.34
N LEU A 254 5.36 -6.42 12.31
CA LEU A 254 5.11 -4.99 12.39
C LEU A 254 5.88 -4.34 13.54
N PRO A 255 6.35 -3.09 13.38
CA PRO A 255 6.70 -2.26 14.51
C PRO A 255 5.45 -1.90 15.34
N PRO A 256 5.59 -1.39 16.57
CA PRO A 256 4.48 -0.82 17.32
C PRO A 256 3.78 0.28 16.51
N LEU A 257 2.44 0.26 16.47
CA LEU A 257 1.59 1.24 15.77
C LEU A 257 0.71 2.00 16.77
N ASP A 258 1.35 2.52 17.83
CA ASP A 258 0.72 3.44 18.75
C ASP A 258 0.41 4.79 18.06
N ASP A 259 -0.35 5.66 18.72
CA ASP A 259 -0.61 7.00 18.23
C ASP A 259 0.70 7.79 18.05
N GLN A 260 0.86 8.41 16.89
CA GLN A 260 2.11 9.07 16.49
C GLN A 260 1.93 10.58 16.44
N THR A 261 2.94 11.28 16.94
CA THR A 261 3.09 12.73 16.72
C THR A 261 4.27 12.93 15.77
N PRO A 262 4.04 13.45 14.56
CA PRO A 262 5.12 13.63 13.60
C PRO A 262 6.19 14.61 14.06
N THR A 263 7.44 14.33 13.72
CA THR A 263 8.63 15.15 14.01
C THR A 263 9.11 15.85 12.72
N TRP A 264 8.26 16.74 12.17
CA TRP A 264 8.57 17.42 10.90
C TRP A 264 9.87 18.24 10.94
N GLY A 265 10.24 18.78 12.12
CA GLY A 265 11.50 19.50 12.33
C GLY A 265 12.72 18.61 12.12
N ALA A 266 12.70 17.35 12.59
CA ALA A 266 13.77 16.40 12.37
C ALA A 266 13.88 16.00 10.89
N ALA A 267 12.75 15.76 10.23
CA ALA A 267 12.72 15.51 8.79
C ALA A 267 13.23 16.72 7.98
N ALA A 268 12.94 17.94 8.43
CA ALA A 268 13.47 19.17 7.81
C ALA A 268 14.99 19.27 7.95
N ALA A 269 15.54 18.90 9.10
CA ALA A 269 17.00 18.86 9.32
C ALA A 269 17.67 17.86 8.37
N LEU A 270 17.14 16.64 8.29
CA LEU A 270 17.65 15.61 7.38
C LEU A 270 17.55 16.04 5.90
N ALA A 271 16.45 16.66 5.50
CA ALA A 271 16.30 17.18 4.15
C ALA A 271 17.33 18.29 3.82
N ARG A 272 17.73 19.11 4.80
CA ARG A 272 18.83 20.10 4.64
C ARG A 272 20.18 19.43 4.48
N GLU A 273 20.47 18.38 5.26
CA GLU A 273 21.69 17.58 5.11
C GLU A 273 21.81 16.98 3.71
N TRP A 274 20.67 16.65 3.10
CA TRP A 274 20.59 16.15 1.73
C TRP A 274 20.56 17.27 0.68
N GLU A 275 20.67 18.55 1.06
CA GLU A 275 20.54 19.73 0.18
C GLU A 275 19.20 19.84 -0.54
N LEU A 276 18.16 19.15 -0.06
CA LEU A 276 16.77 19.28 -0.55
C LEU A 276 16.07 20.48 0.11
N ASN A 277 16.62 21.67 -0.08
CA ASN A 277 16.25 22.90 0.66
C ASN A 277 14.78 23.30 0.54
N GLN A 278 14.14 23.10 -0.62
CA GLN A 278 12.72 23.41 -0.79
C GLN A 278 11.83 22.46 0.05
N LEU A 279 12.18 21.17 0.12
CA LEU A 279 11.50 20.21 0.97
C LEU A 279 11.72 20.56 2.45
N ALA A 280 12.95 20.84 2.83
CA ALA A 280 13.30 21.23 4.21
C ALA A 280 12.51 22.46 4.69
N ASN A 281 12.40 23.49 3.86
CA ASN A 281 11.63 24.70 4.20
C ASN A 281 10.13 24.40 4.34
N ARG A 282 9.58 23.52 3.51
CA ARG A 282 8.17 23.10 3.62
C ARG A 282 7.90 22.35 4.92
N LEU A 283 8.77 21.41 5.28
CA LEU A 283 8.65 20.63 6.51
C LEU A 283 8.75 21.52 7.74
N ALA A 284 9.73 22.45 7.78
CA ALA A 284 9.88 23.41 8.87
C ALA A 284 8.65 24.33 9.04
N ALA A 285 8.02 24.72 7.92
CA ALA A 285 6.81 25.54 7.96
C ALA A 285 5.59 24.79 8.52
N ILE A 286 5.53 23.47 8.39
CA ILE A 286 4.48 22.62 8.97
C ILE A 286 4.73 22.45 10.47
N ASP A 287 5.98 22.19 10.88
CA ASP A 287 6.39 22.04 12.28
C ASP A 287 6.02 23.27 13.11
N GLY A 288 6.34 24.47 12.61
CA GLY A 288 6.02 25.73 13.26
C GLY A 288 4.50 26.01 13.43
N ARG A 289 3.65 25.41 12.61
CA ARG A 289 2.17 25.53 12.73
C ARG A 289 1.58 24.54 13.73
N SER A 290 2.26 23.41 13.96
CA SER A 290 1.80 22.38 14.90
C SER A 290 2.09 22.76 16.36
N GLN A 291 2.87 23.82 16.60
CA GLN A 291 3.25 24.30 17.94
C GLN A 291 2.41 25.51 18.42
N ILE A 292 1.45 25.99 17.63
CA ILE A 292 0.50 27.07 17.96
C ILE A 292 -0.90 26.48 18.16
#